data_17fff47ee1784ebf72402b30dacd0a0e
#
_entry.id   17fff47ee1784ebf72402b30dacd0a0e
#
_cell.length_a   1.000
_cell.length_b   1.000
_cell.length_c   1.000
_cell.angle_alpha   90.00
_cell.angle_beta   90.00
_cell.angle_gamma   90.00
#
_symmetry.space_group_name_H-M   'P 1'
#
loop_
_entity.id
_entity.type
_entity.pdbx_description
1 polymer ?
#
loop_
_entity_poly.entity_id
_entity_poly.type
_entity_poly.pdbx_seq_one_letter_code
_entity_poly.pdbx_strand_id
1 'polypeptide(L)'
;MLFPPQTARLALRAWREEDQPVFAAMNADARVMEFYPAPLTDAESQALMERIRDEFSTDGFGLYAVERLSDNELLGYVGLHRVTSSGGLEGQIEIGWRLRRDAWGQGYATEAARACIAHAAKLGIPELISFTYVGNRRSLNVMKRLGMEYAGEFDHPALPEGHPLRRHALYRIRTCLLYTSPS
;
A
#
# COMPACT_ATOMS: atom_id res chain seq x y z
N MET A 1 -7.28 2.66 -18.72
CA MET A 1 -6.80 2.07 -17.45
C MET A 1 -8.00 1.76 -16.57
N LEU A 2 -8.02 0.57 -15.97
CA LEU A 2 -9.06 0.21 -14.99
C LEU A 2 -8.62 0.63 -13.59
N PHE A 3 -9.55 1.13 -12.80
CA PHE A 3 -9.34 1.49 -11.40
C PHE A 3 -10.09 0.53 -10.47
N PRO A 4 -9.66 0.39 -9.20
CA PRO A 4 -10.45 -0.30 -8.20
C PRO A 4 -11.85 0.30 -8.09
N PRO A 5 -12.86 -0.51 -7.70
CA PRO A 5 -14.20 0.01 -7.52
C PRO A 5 -14.24 1.05 -6.38
N GLN A 6 -15.07 2.06 -6.54
CA GLN A 6 -15.40 2.98 -5.46
C GLN A 6 -16.01 2.21 -4.30
N THR A 7 -15.64 2.54 -3.08
CA THR A 7 -16.17 1.94 -1.87
C THR A 7 -17.26 2.82 -1.23
N ALA A 8 -17.79 2.42 -0.09
CA ALA A 8 -18.79 3.21 0.62
C ALA A 8 -18.31 4.62 0.98
N ARG A 9 -17.02 4.79 1.30
CA ARG A 9 -16.46 6.05 1.78
C ARG A 9 -15.32 6.60 0.95
N LEU A 10 -14.78 5.82 0.01
CA LEU A 10 -13.51 6.12 -0.67
C LEU A 10 -13.62 5.97 -2.18
N ALA A 11 -12.88 6.83 -2.89
CA ALA A 11 -12.50 6.64 -4.28
C ALA A 11 -11.00 6.38 -4.38
N LEU A 12 -10.62 5.36 -5.16
CA LEU A 12 -9.23 5.08 -5.51
C LEU A 12 -9.01 5.57 -6.93
N ARG A 13 -8.16 6.56 -7.10
CA ARG A 13 -8.03 7.32 -8.35
C ARG A 13 -6.59 7.56 -8.78
N ALA A 14 -6.43 8.08 -9.98
CA ALA A 14 -5.14 8.57 -10.44
C ALA A 14 -4.67 9.77 -9.60
N TRP A 15 -3.36 9.93 -9.53
CA TRP A 15 -2.73 11.07 -8.88
C TRP A 15 -2.88 12.33 -9.74
N ARG A 16 -3.11 13.47 -9.05
CA ARG A 16 -3.21 14.80 -9.63
C ARG A 16 -2.04 15.65 -9.15
N GLU A 17 -1.74 16.73 -9.84
CA GLU A 17 -0.66 17.65 -9.44
C GLU A 17 -0.96 18.33 -8.09
N GLU A 18 -2.23 18.67 -7.86
CA GLU A 18 -2.69 19.24 -6.58
C GLU A 18 -2.55 18.30 -5.38
N ASP A 19 -2.32 17.02 -5.59
CA ASP A 19 -2.07 16.06 -4.51
C ASP A 19 -0.67 16.19 -3.89
N GLN A 20 0.28 16.77 -4.64
CA GLN A 20 1.69 16.81 -4.25
C GLN A 20 1.93 17.45 -2.86
N PRO A 21 1.34 18.58 -2.49
CA PRO A 21 1.57 19.16 -1.17
C PRO A 21 1.10 18.27 -0.02
N VAL A 22 -0.06 17.63 -0.16
CA VAL A 22 -0.61 16.70 0.85
C VAL A 22 0.24 15.44 0.94
N PHE A 23 0.66 14.91 -0.20
CA PHE A 23 1.53 13.75 -0.27
C PHE A 23 2.90 14.01 0.38
N ALA A 24 3.51 15.15 0.10
CA ALA A 24 4.78 15.56 0.70
C ALA A 24 4.65 15.75 2.21
N ALA A 25 3.59 16.40 2.69
CA ALA A 25 3.34 16.58 4.12
C ALA A 25 3.15 15.24 4.84
N MET A 26 2.43 14.29 4.24
CA MET A 26 2.28 12.93 4.79
C MET A 26 3.63 12.22 4.91
N ASN A 27 4.45 12.27 3.87
CA ASN A 27 5.76 11.60 3.84
C ASN A 27 6.81 12.28 4.74
N ALA A 28 6.61 13.54 5.10
CA ALA A 28 7.43 14.27 6.05
C ALA A 28 7.03 14.05 7.52
N ASP A 29 5.86 13.48 7.77
CA ASP A 29 5.38 13.22 9.13
C ASP A 29 6.14 12.04 9.75
N ALA A 30 6.89 12.29 10.83
CA ALA A 30 7.70 11.30 11.51
C ALA A 30 6.88 10.12 12.07
N ARG A 31 5.60 10.34 12.40
CA ARG A 31 4.72 9.27 12.87
C ARG A 31 4.24 8.37 11.74
N VAL A 32 3.94 8.96 10.58
CA VAL A 32 3.61 8.20 9.37
C VAL A 32 4.80 7.36 8.92
N MET A 33 5.99 7.92 8.99
CA MET A 33 7.24 7.30 8.54
C MET A 33 8.02 6.57 9.64
N GLU A 34 7.39 6.29 10.78
CA GLU A 34 8.01 5.69 11.98
C GLU A 34 8.77 4.39 11.69
N PHE A 35 8.28 3.57 10.78
CA PHE A 35 8.87 2.28 10.42
C PHE A 35 9.64 2.29 9.10
N TYR A 36 10.00 3.48 8.64
CA TYR A 36 10.93 3.70 7.52
C TYR A 36 12.21 4.34 8.04
N PRO A 37 13.34 4.24 7.33
CA PRO A 37 14.63 4.78 7.81
C PRO A 37 14.60 6.26 8.17
N ALA A 38 13.82 7.06 7.43
CA ALA A 38 13.62 8.49 7.68
C ALA A 38 12.35 9.00 7.00
N PRO A 39 11.77 10.13 7.45
CA PRO A 39 10.82 10.89 6.65
C PRO A 39 11.43 11.32 5.31
N LEU A 40 10.59 11.57 4.31
CA LEU A 40 11.03 12.02 2.99
C LEU A 40 11.08 13.55 2.94
N THR A 41 12.06 14.06 2.22
CA THR A 41 12.09 15.47 1.80
C THR A 41 11.05 15.72 0.70
N ASP A 42 10.78 16.99 0.40
CA ASP A 42 9.86 17.35 -0.70
C ASP A 42 10.35 16.79 -2.04
N ALA A 43 11.66 16.87 -2.31
CA ALA A 43 12.26 16.32 -3.53
C ALA A 43 12.12 14.79 -3.61
N GLU A 44 12.33 14.08 -2.51
CA GLU A 44 12.13 12.62 -2.44
C GLU A 44 10.67 12.23 -2.60
N SER A 45 9.73 13.01 -2.03
CA SER A 45 8.29 12.81 -2.22
C SER A 45 7.86 13.04 -3.66
N GLN A 46 8.40 14.06 -4.32
CA GLN A 46 8.16 14.30 -5.74
C GLN A 46 8.68 13.14 -6.59
N ALA A 47 9.91 12.69 -6.36
CA ALA A 47 10.48 11.54 -7.06
C ALA A 47 9.67 10.26 -6.85
N LEU A 48 9.14 10.05 -5.64
CA LEU A 48 8.24 8.92 -5.36
C LEU A 48 6.93 9.03 -6.15
N MET A 49 6.34 10.21 -6.24
CA MET A 49 5.12 10.45 -7.02
C MET A 49 5.34 10.15 -8.51
N GLU A 50 6.45 10.62 -9.07
CA GLU A 50 6.82 10.37 -10.47
C GLU A 50 7.00 8.86 -10.72
N ARG A 51 7.70 8.17 -9.84
CA ARG A 51 7.88 6.70 -9.94
C ARG A 51 6.54 5.96 -9.87
N ILE A 52 5.63 6.36 -8.97
CA ILE A 52 4.29 5.76 -8.89
C ILE A 52 3.52 5.94 -10.20
N ARG A 53 3.60 7.12 -10.81
CA ARG A 53 2.97 7.40 -12.12
C ARG A 53 3.56 6.54 -13.24
N ASP A 54 4.88 6.37 -13.24
CA ASP A 54 5.58 5.54 -14.23
C ASP A 54 5.19 4.06 -14.09
N GLU A 55 5.05 3.55 -12.87
CA GLU A 55 4.60 2.19 -12.60
C GLU A 55 3.19 1.92 -13.16
N PHE A 56 2.27 2.88 -13.07
CA PHE A 56 0.96 2.77 -13.72
C PHE A 56 1.06 2.60 -15.24
N SER A 57 1.96 3.34 -15.87
CA SER A 57 2.18 3.26 -17.32
C SER A 57 2.79 1.92 -17.72
N THR A 58 3.62 1.33 -16.88
CA THR A 58 4.32 0.08 -17.15
C THR A 58 3.46 -1.15 -16.84
N ASP A 59 2.82 -1.18 -15.68
CA ASP A 59 2.13 -2.37 -15.16
C ASP A 59 0.60 -2.32 -15.35
N GLY A 60 0.02 -1.16 -15.62
CA GLY A 60 -1.43 -0.97 -15.73
C GLY A 60 -2.15 -0.93 -14.38
N PHE A 61 -1.41 -1.03 -13.29
CA PHE A 61 -1.86 -0.87 -11.90
C PHE A 61 -0.77 -0.17 -11.09
N GLY A 62 -1.08 0.25 -9.87
CA GLY A 62 -0.09 0.92 -9.01
C GLY A 62 -0.68 1.31 -7.65
N LEU A 63 0.01 2.22 -6.99
CA LEU A 63 -0.44 2.81 -5.73
C LEU A 63 -1.43 3.93 -6.04
N TYR A 64 -2.71 3.71 -5.75
CA TYR A 64 -3.80 4.65 -6.05
C TYR A 64 -3.88 5.75 -5.00
N ALA A 65 -4.19 6.98 -5.42
CA ALA A 65 -4.58 8.03 -4.51
C ALA A 65 -5.94 7.68 -3.89
N VAL A 66 -6.01 7.72 -2.56
CA VAL A 66 -7.23 7.44 -1.80
C VAL A 66 -7.89 8.74 -1.40
N GLU A 67 -9.06 9.01 -1.95
CA GLU A 67 -9.85 10.21 -1.69
C GLU A 67 -11.08 9.86 -0.86
N ARG A 68 -11.34 10.61 0.21
CA ARG A 68 -12.55 10.46 1.00
C ARG A 68 -13.71 11.17 0.32
N LEU A 69 -14.81 10.42 0.08
CA LEU A 69 -15.96 10.93 -0.69
C LEU A 69 -16.72 12.07 0.00
N SER A 70 -16.72 12.12 1.33
CA SER A 70 -17.49 13.11 2.08
C SER A 70 -17.00 14.55 1.91
N ASP A 71 -15.72 14.75 1.63
CA ASP A 71 -15.07 16.06 1.56
C ASP A 71 -14.00 16.19 0.46
N ASN A 72 -13.79 15.15 -0.33
CA ASN A 72 -12.79 15.06 -1.40
C ASN A 72 -11.33 15.22 -0.91
N GLU A 73 -11.09 14.93 0.38
CA GLU A 73 -9.75 14.99 0.94
C GLU A 73 -8.90 13.79 0.54
N LEU A 74 -7.66 14.05 0.13
CA LEU A 74 -6.66 13.01 -0.08
C LEU A 74 -6.20 12.44 1.27
N LEU A 75 -6.38 11.14 1.46
CA LEU A 75 -5.97 10.45 2.69
C LEU A 75 -4.58 9.81 2.61
N GLY A 76 -4.09 9.53 1.41
CA GLY A 76 -2.83 8.85 1.17
C GLY A 76 -2.91 7.91 -0.02
N TYR A 77 -2.24 6.77 0.05
CA TYR A 77 -2.32 5.76 -1.01
C TYR A 77 -2.61 4.36 -0.48
N VAL A 78 -3.28 3.59 -1.30
CA VAL A 78 -3.42 2.13 -1.18
C VAL A 78 -3.34 1.55 -2.58
N GLY A 79 -2.64 0.44 -2.77
CA GLY A 79 -2.60 -0.15 -4.09
C GLY A 79 -1.61 -1.29 -4.23
N LEU A 80 -1.26 -1.54 -5.47
CA LEU A 80 -0.47 -2.68 -5.91
C LEU A 80 0.89 -2.19 -6.42
N HIS A 81 1.93 -2.94 -6.12
CA HIS A 81 3.29 -2.61 -6.51
C HIS A 81 4.05 -3.88 -6.88
N ARG A 82 4.75 -3.86 -8.02
CA ARG A 82 5.63 -4.96 -8.39
C ARG A 82 6.93 -4.87 -7.61
N VAL A 83 7.24 -5.90 -6.85
CA VAL A 83 8.48 -5.95 -6.06
C VAL A 83 9.68 -6.07 -6.99
N THR A 84 10.63 -5.15 -6.86
CA THR A 84 11.84 -5.09 -7.69
C THR A 84 13.09 -5.58 -6.98
N SER A 85 13.15 -5.45 -5.65
CA SER A 85 14.30 -5.88 -4.86
C SER A 85 13.91 -6.12 -3.41
N SER A 86 13.62 -7.35 -3.04
CA SER A 86 13.23 -7.69 -1.67
C SER A 86 13.50 -9.18 -1.37
N GLY A 87 14.77 -9.54 -1.32
CA GLY A 87 15.18 -10.81 -0.73
C GLY A 87 14.47 -12.07 -1.27
N GLY A 88 14.35 -12.20 -2.59
CA GLY A 88 13.72 -13.35 -3.24
C GLY A 88 12.22 -13.18 -3.52
N LEU A 89 11.67 -12.00 -3.32
CA LEU A 89 10.26 -11.68 -3.61
C LEU A 89 10.07 -10.96 -4.95
N GLU A 90 11.15 -10.78 -5.72
CA GLU A 90 11.15 -10.04 -6.97
C GLU A 90 10.11 -10.59 -7.97
N GLY A 91 9.39 -9.69 -8.61
CA GLY A 91 8.33 -10.00 -9.57
C GLY A 91 6.97 -10.30 -8.94
N GLN A 92 6.89 -10.54 -7.65
CA GLN A 92 5.62 -10.69 -6.94
C GLN A 92 4.93 -9.34 -6.81
N ILE A 93 3.61 -9.35 -6.68
CA ILE A 93 2.82 -8.12 -6.53
C ILE A 93 2.49 -7.92 -5.04
N GLU A 94 2.96 -6.80 -4.52
CA GLU A 94 2.69 -6.36 -3.15
C GLU A 94 1.44 -5.49 -3.11
N ILE A 95 0.58 -5.71 -2.11
CA ILE A 95 -0.42 -4.74 -1.69
C ILE A 95 0.13 -3.91 -0.54
N GLY A 96 0.07 -2.59 -0.66
CA GLY A 96 0.62 -1.66 0.32
C GLY A 96 -0.29 -0.47 0.57
N TRP A 97 -0.04 0.22 1.67
CA TRP A 97 -0.80 1.39 2.12
C TRP A 97 0.06 2.35 2.94
N ARG A 98 -0.25 3.62 2.80
CA ARG A 98 0.24 4.70 3.65
C ARG A 98 -0.81 5.80 3.69
N LEU A 99 -1.31 6.09 4.89
CA LEU A 99 -2.33 7.11 5.10
C LEU A 99 -1.80 8.22 6.02
N ARG A 100 -2.35 9.40 5.84
CA ARG A 100 -2.18 10.53 6.76
C ARG A 100 -2.53 10.09 8.18
N ARG A 101 -1.82 10.62 9.16
CA ARG A 101 -2.01 10.27 10.57
C ARG A 101 -3.45 10.52 11.05
N ASP A 102 -4.07 11.60 10.64
CA ASP A 102 -5.45 11.96 11.01
C ASP A 102 -6.53 11.06 10.37
N ALA A 103 -6.14 10.23 9.39
CA ALA A 103 -7.01 9.22 8.79
C ALA A 103 -6.93 7.83 9.45
N TRP A 104 -6.05 7.65 10.44
CA TRP A 104 -5.88 6.36 11.11
C TRP A 104 -7.05 6.01 12.03
N GLY A 105 -7.21 4.71 12.32
CA GLY A 105 -8.19 4.22 13.28
C GLY A 105 -9.64 4.25 12.82
N GLN A 106 -9.89 4.53 11.55
CA GLN A 106 -11.22 4.64 10.95
C GLN A 106 -11.54 3.52 9.94
N GLY A 107 -10.62 2.58 9.74
CA GLY A 107 -10.79 1.45 8.84
C GLY A 107 -10.57 1.75 7.36
N TYR A 108 -10.07 2.92 7.00
CA TYR A 108 -9.87 3.31 5.60
C TYR A 108 -8.86 2.44 4.86
N ALA A 109 -7.73 2.10 5.48
CA ALA A 109 -6.73 1.25 4.84
C ALA A 109 -7.32 -0.14 4.49
N THR A 110 -8.04 -0.75 5.41
CA THR A 110 -8.71 -2.03 5.20
C THR A 110 -9.77 -1.96 4.10
N GLU A 111 -10.60 -0.91 4.11
CA GLU A 111 -11.65 -0.68 3.10
C GLU A 111 -11.05 -0.53 1.69
N ALA A 112 -10.05 0.33 1.54
CA ALA A 112 -9.37 0.54 0.27
C ALA A 112 -8.61 -0.71 -0.20
N ALA A 113 -7.93 -1.41 0.72
CA ALA A 113 -7.18 -2.62 0.38
C ALA A 113 -8.11 -3.75 -0.10
N ARG A 114 -9.30 -3.91 0.47
CA ARG A 114 -10.30 -4.87 -0.04
C ARG A 114 -10.70 -4.57 -1.47
N ALA A 115 -10.91 -3.31 -1.82
CA ALA A 115 -11.18 -2.89 -3.20
C ALA A 115 -10.01 -3.21 -4.13
N CYS A 116 -8.77 -3.01 -3.67
CA CYS A 116 -7.57 -3.37 -4.44
C CYS A 116 -7.43 -4.89 -4.64
N ILE A 117 -7.76 -5.71 -3.65
CA ILE A 117 -7.71 -7.17 -3.79
C ILE A 117 -8.74 -7.64 -4.82
N ALA A 118 -9.97 -7.12 -4.77
CA ALA A 118 -10.99 -7.42 -5.78
C ALA A 118 -10.57 -6.97 -7.18
N HIS A 119 -9.91 -5.81 -7.27
CA HIS A 119 -9.38 -5.29 -8.52
C HIS A 119 -8.24 -6.17 -9.08
N ALA A 120 -7.32 -6.63 -8.22
CA ALA A 120 -6.26 -7.55 -8.59
C ALA A 120 -6.80 -8.85 -9.19
N ALA A 121 -7.88 -9.40 -8.63
CA ALA A 121 -8.56 -10.57 -9.20
C ALA A 121 -9.06 -10.31 -10.62
N LYS A 122 -9.66 -9.14 -10.87
CA LYS A 122 -10.11 -8.73 -12.21
C LYS A 122 -8.97 -8.53 -13.20
N LEU A 123 -7.80 -8.13 -12.72
CA LEU A 123 -6.59 -8.01 -13.52
C LEU A 123 -5.90 -9.36 -13.79
N GLY A 124 -6.41 -10.46 -13.24
CA GLY A 124 -5.81 -11.78 -13.38
C GLY A 124 -4.57 -11.99 -12.52
N ILE A 125 -4.38 -11.19 -11.47
CA ILE A 125 -3.29 -11.36 -10.50
C ILE A 125 -3.76 -12.37 -9.45
N PRO A 126 -3.18 -13.59 -9.40
CA PRO A 126 -3.74 -14.67 -8.59
C PRO A 126 -3.40 -14.57 -7.10
N GLU A 127 -2.30 -13.91 -6.77
CA GLU A 127 -1.79 -13.81 -5.40
C GLU A 127 -1.18 -12.43 -5.16
N LEU A 128 -1.38 -11.91 -3.95
CA LEU A 128 -0.73 -10.70 -3.44
C LEU A 128 0.07 -11.04 -2.20
N ILE A 129 1.18 -10.34 -2.03
CA ILE A 129 1.96 -10.32 -0.79
C ILE A 129 1.83 -8.98 -0.11
N SER A 130 2.13 -8.93 1.15
CA SER A 130 2.35 -7.70 1.91
C SER A 130 3.41 -7.95 2.97
N PHE A 131 4.28 -6.98 3.21
CA PHE A 131 5.31 -7.11 4.23
C PHE A 131 5.54 -5.78 4.94
N THR A 132 5.95 -5.87 6.17
CA THR A 132 6.27 -4.71 7.01
C THR A 132 7.22 -5.10 8.13
N TYR A 133 7.88 -4.10 8.73
CA TYR A 133 8.66 -4.31 9.94
C TYR A 133 7.83 -5.08 11.00
N VAL A 134 8.43 -6.07 11.63
CA VAL A 134 7.74 -6.97 12.58
C VAL A 134 7.08 -6.25 13.76
N GLY A 135 7.52 -5.05 14.13
CA GLY A 135 6.93 -4.21 15.17
C GLY A 135 5.82 -3.27 14.69
N ASN A 136 5.53 -3.23 13.39
CA ASN A 136 4.48 -2.36 12.84
C ASN A 136 3.09 -2.97 13.05
N ARG A 137 2.58 -2.88 14.27
CA ARG A 137 1.29 -3.47 14.65
C ARG A 137 0.11 -2.95 13.83
N ARG A 138 0.13 -1.69 13.44
CA ARG A 138 -0.95 -1.09 12.62
C ARG A 138 -1.09 -1.81 11.28
N SER A 139 0.00 -1.96 10.56
CA SER A 139 0.00 -2.67 9.28
C SER A 139 -0.29 -4.16 9.43
N LEU A 140 0.29 -4.82 10.43
CA LEU A 140 0.00 -6.24 10.72
C LEU A 140 -1.49 -6.48 11.00
N ASN A 141 -2.15 -5.57 11.72
CA ASN A 141 -3.59 -5.66 11.98
C ASN A 141 -4.42 -5.49 10.70
N VAL A 142 -4.01 -4.61 9.78
CA VAL A 142 -4.67 -4.49 8.46
C VAL A 142 -4.53 -5.80 7.68
N MET A 143 -3.33 -6.37 7.60
CA MET A 143 -3.10 -7.66 6.92
C MET A 143 -4.00 -8.76 7.46
N LYS A 144 -4.12 -8.87 8.78
CA LYS A 144 -5.00 -9.84 9.45
C LYS A 144 -6.47 -9.61 9.16
N ARG A 145 -6.94 -8.36 9.18
CA ARG A 145 -8.33 -8.00 8.85
C ARG A 145 -8.68 -8.30 7.40
N LEU A 146 -7.71 -8.21 6.50
CA LEU A 146 -7.87 -8.59 5.09
C LEU A 146 -7.95 -10.12 4.89
N GLY A 147 -7.67 -10.91 5.91
CA GLY A 147 -7.60 -12.37 5.81
C GLY A 147 -6.29 -12.88 5.19
N MET A 148 -5.24 -12.06 5.18
CA MET A 148 -3.93 -12.49 4.73
C MET A 148 -3.32 -13.51 5.69
N GLU A 149 -2.64 -14.51 5.13
CA GLU A 149 -1.97 -15.56 5.89
C GLU A 149 -0.50 -15.23 6.12
N TYR A 150 -0.02 -15.49 7.34
CA TYR A 150 1.39 -15.35 7.68
C TYR A 150 2.24 -16.33 6.85
N ALA A 151 3.28 -15.83 6.21
CA ALA A 151 4.15 -16.60 5.33
C ALA A 151 5.63 -16.56 5.72
N GLY A 152 5.94 -16.08 6.91
CA GLY A 152 7.31 -16.05 7.44
C GLY A 152 7.87 -14.66 7.67
N GLU A 153 9.16 -14.60 7.89
CA GLU A 153 9.92 -13.38 8.10
C GLU A 153 11.15 -13.36 7.20
N PHE A 154 11.65 -12.18 6.91
CA PHE A 154 12.89 -11.98 6.15
C PHE A 154 13.57 -10.68 6.56
N ASP A 155 14.85 -10.57 6.22
CA ASP A 155 15.61 -9.33 6.38
C ASP A 155 15.52 -8.49 5.12
N HIS A 156 14.99 -7.27 5.24
CA HIS A 156 14.80 -6.39 4.09
C HIS A 156 16.15 -5.97 3.49
N PRO A 157 16.43 -6.29 2.21
CA PRO A 157 17.76 -6.10 1.62
C PRO A 157 18.17 -4.63 1.47
N ALA A 158 17.23 -3.71 1.46
CA ALA A 158 17.52 -2.27 1.41
C ALA A 158 18.07 -1.71 2.73
N LEU A 159 18.00 -2.49 3.83
CA LEU A 159 18.48 -2.08 5.14
C LEU A 159 19.74 -2.86 5.53
N PRO A 160 20.77 -2.18 6.07
CA PRO A 160 22.04 -2.83 6.43
C PRO A 160 21.85 -3.82 7.58
N GLU A 161 22.79 -4.76 7.68
CA GLU A 161 22.86 -5.68 8.81
C GLU A 161 22.88 -4.93 10.15
N GLY A 162 22.08 -5.41 11.12
CA GLY A 162 21.95 -4.78 12.43
C GLY A 162 20.99 -3.58 12.47
N HIS A 163 20.44 -3.15 11.35
CA HIS A 163 19.44 -2.06 11.36
C HIS A 163 18.18 -2.49 12.11
N PRO A 164 17.66 -1.67 13.05
CA PRO A 164 16.55 -2.05 13.93
C PRO A 164 15.24 -2.35 13.17
N LEU A 165 15.02 -1.76 11.99
CA LEU A 165 13.82 -1.98 11.18
C LEU A 165 13.98 -3.08 10.11
N ARG A 166 15.11 -3.81 10.11
CA ARG A 166 15.43 -4.74 9.03
C ARG A 166 14.51 -5.95 8.95
N ARG A 167 14.08 -6.48 10.11
CA ARG A 167 13.26 -7.70 10.17
C ARG A 167 11.82 -7.41 9.78
N HIS A 168 11.34 -8.07 8.71
CA HIS A 168 10.00 -7.91 8.16
C HIS A 168 9.19 -9.20 8.28
N ALA A 169 7.90 -9.05 8.55
CA ALA A 169 6.92 -10.14 8.46
C ALA A 169 6.29 -10.12 7.07
N LEU A 170 6.14 -11.30 6.48
CA LEU A 170 5.53 -11.52 5.17
C LEU A 170 4.17 -12.19 5.32
N TYR A 171 3.19 -11.68 4.60
CA TYR A 171 1.82 -12.21 4.50
C TYR A 171 1.44 -12.41 3.03
N ARG A 172 0.53 -13.34 2.77
CA ARG A 172 0.04 -13.68 1.43
C ARG A 172 -1.47 -13.78 1.41
N ILE A 173 -2.09 -13.51 0.26
CA ILE A 173 -3.50 -13.75 0.01
C ILE A 173 -3.71 -14.14 -1.44
N ARG A 174 -4.57 -15.14 -1.68
CA ARG A 174 -5.07 -15.46 -3.01
C ARG A 174 -6.28 -14.58 -3.33
N THR A 175 -6.26 -13.94 -4.46
CA THR A 175 -7.30 -12.98 -4.85
C THR A 175 -8.63 -13.63 -5.21
N CYS A 176 -8.61 -14.89 -5.66
CA CYS A 176 -9.81 -15.65 -6.04
C CYS A 176 -10.68 -16.08 -4.85
N LEU A 177 -10.16 -16.11 -3.62
CA LEU A 177 -10.89 -16.55 -2.43
C LEU A 177 -11.94 -15.53 -1.93
N LEU A 178 -11.87 -14.28 -2.37
CA LEU A 178 -12.85 -13.25 -2.01
C LEU A 178 -14.10 -13.24 -2.90
N TYR A 179 -14.18 -14.10 -3.91
CA TYR A 179 -15.32 -14.19 -4.84
C TYR A 179 -16.35 -15.25 -4.47
N THR A 180 -16.18 -15.98 -3.38
CA THR A 180 -17.26 -16.80 -2.83
C THR A 180 -18.17 -15.90 -2.01
N SER A 181 -19.11 -15.22 -2.67
CA SER A 181 -20.28 -14.67 -2.01
C SER A 181 -21.00 -15.78 -1.27
N PRO A 182 -21.36 -15.61 -0.02
CA PRO A 182 -22.32 -16.53 0.59
C PRO A 182 -23.64 -16.39 -0.16
N SER A 183 -24.17 -17.51 -0.58
CA SER A 183 -25.52 -17.67 -1.10
C SER A 183 -26.56 -17.20 -0.09
#